data_987ff6dfb3f1de72126061861d2c5f68
#
_entry.id   987ff6dfb3f1de72126061861d2c5f68
#
_cell.length_a   1.000
_cell.length_b   1.000
_cell.length_c   1.000
_cell.angle_alpha   90.00
_cell.angle_beta   90.00
_cell.angle_gamma   90.00
#
_symmetry.space_group_name_H-M   'P 1'
#
loop_
_entity.id
_entity.type
_entity.pdbx_description
1 polymer ?
#
loop_
_entity_poly.entity_id
_entity_poly.type
_entity_poly.pdbx_seq_one_letter_code
_entity_poly.pdbx_strand_id
1 'polypeptide(L)'
;ASSYDFGDGGEIVVWSNISDVNSKTTVKGTLRAEGGKIQGNGGGIETSGYSLDIDNIKISTKSNTGKNGQWLIDPFNITIGSGSDLNSGSSPNFASDGDNAFINVSTLETALSSSNVTVQTGGSSFQNGDITIQSSISSSSSNDLTLDASNDIILNADITRTGSGGLILEPDGNDVSGSGTIRLSAGSSISTSNNANVSNNIQLNGSGNIDFSSGTGTTTYSGVISGSGNLRKIASGTVNLNASNTYTGDTDIQNGTLRVNGSLSDNSEVNVGSSGIYRVQNSHRIASLTGDGSV
;
A
#
# COMPACT_ATOMS: atom_id res chain seq x y z
N ALA A 1 1.34 2.37 -26.96
CA ALA A 1 0.18 3.27 -26.85
C ALA A 1 0.59 4.71 -26.49
N SER A 2 1.86 5.07 -26.70
CA SER A 2 2.34 6.43 -26.44
C SER A 2 1.98 7.41 -27.55
N SER A 3 1.64 8.64 -27.20
CA SER A 3 1.52 9.76 -28.12
C SER A 3 2.91 10.33 -28.48
N TYR A 4 3.05 10.94 -29.67
CA TYR A 4 4.35 11.44 -30.12
C TYR A 4 4.62 12.87 -29.60
N ASP A 5 3.92 13.88 -30.11
CA ASP A 5 4.11 15.27 -29.72
C ASP A 5 2.96 15.80 -28.86
N PHE A 6 1.73 15.53 -29.24
CA PHE A 6 0.51 16.00 -28.59
C PHE A 6 -0.46 14.84 -28.36
N GLY A 7 -1.19 14.91 -27.26
CA GLY A 7 -2.25 13.98 -26.91
C GLY A 7 -1.87 13.09 -25.72
N ASP A 8 -2.87 12.52 -25.13
CA ASP A 8 -2.72 11.60 -24.00
C ASP A 8 -2.16 10.25 -24.46
N GLY A 9 -1.50 9.53 -23.55
CA GLY A 9 -1.16 8.13 -23.75
C GLY A 9 -2.43 7.30 -23.92
N GLY A 10 -2.33 6.24 -24.72
CA GLY A 10 -3.44 5.31 -24.91
C GLY A 10 -3.52 4.25 -23.82
N GLU A 11 -4.29 3.22 -24.09
CA GLU A 11 -4.50 2.09 -23.19
C GLU A 11 -3.81 0.83 -23.71
N ILE A 12 -3.21 0.04 -22.80
CA ILE A 12 -2.67 -1.29 -23.05
C ILE A 12 -3.30 -2.23 -22.02
N VAL A 13 -4.02 -3.25 -22.49
CA VAL A 13 -4.63 -4.28 -21.65
C VAL A 13 -4.06 -5.64 -22.05
N VAL A 14 -3.44 -6.34 -21.09
CA VAL A 14 -2.92 -7.68 -21.26
C VAL A 14 -3.48 -8.54 -20.15
N TRP A 15 -4.45 -9.39 -20.48
CA TRP A 15 -5.13 -10.20 -19.49
C TRP A 15 -5.49 -11.60 -19.99
N SER A 16 -5.67 -12.50 -19.05
CA SER A 16 -6.26 -13.82 -19.26
C SER A 16 -7.45 -14.00 -18.33
N ASN A 17 -8.23 -15.08 -18.53
CA ASN A 17 -9.42 -15.30 -17.74
C ASN A 17 -9.07 -15.49 -16.25
N ILE A 18 -9.39 -14.51 -15.42
CA ILE A 18 -9.14 -14.51 -13.98
C ILE A 18 -9.95 -15.57 -13.21
N SER A 19 -11.01 -16.12 -13.81
CA SER A 19 -11.84 -17.17 -13.21
C SER A 19 -11.40 -18.59 -13.61
N ASP A 20 -10.40 -18.74 -14.47
CA ASP A 20 -9.90 -20.04 -14.92
C ASP A 20 -8.55 -20.34 -14.27
N VAL A 21 -8.52 -21.35 -13.39
CA VAL A 21 -7.32 -21.80 -12.64
C VAL A 21 -6.13 -22.17 -13.53
N ASN A 22 -6.36 -22.50 -14.79
CA ASN A 22 -5.32 -22.83 -15.76
C ASN A 22 -4.85 -21.61 -16.57
N SER A 23 -5.47 -20.47 -16.36
CA SER A 23 -5.19 -19.26 -17.12
C SER A 23 -3.95 -18.55 -16.57
N LYS A 24 -3.00 -18.26 -17.46
CA LYS A 24 -1.77 -17.55 -17.13
C LYS A 24 -1.54 -16.39 -18.08
N THR A 25 -1.23 -15.22 -17.51
CA THR A 25 -0.73 -14.06 -18.23
C THR A 25 0.76 -13.93 -17.99
N THR A 26 1.56 -13.94 -19.05
CA THR A 26 3.00 -13.69 -19.00
C THR A 26 3.34 -12.46 -19.83
N VAL A 27 3.90 -11.44 -19.20
CA VAL A 27 4.29 -10.20 -19.88
C VAL A 27 5.74 -9.87 -19.58
N LYS A 28 6.56 -9.76 -20.62
CA LYS A 28 8.00 -9.42 -20.52
C LYS A 28 8.34 -8.27 -21.44
N GLY A 29 9.39 -7.53 -21.12
CA GLY A 29 9.86 -6.41 -21.92
C GLY A 29 9.30 -5.06 -21.46
N THR A 30 8.97 -4.17 -22.40
CA THR A 30 8.59 -2.79 -22.07
C THR A 30 7.18 -2.47 -22.57
N LEU A 31 6.30 -2.05 -21.67
CA LEU A 31 5.00 -1.48 -22.00
C LEU A 31 5.04 0.05 -21.78
N ARG A 32 4.59 0.81 -22.75
CA ARG A 32 4.58 2.27 -22.72
C ARG A 32 3.23 2.82 -23.15
N ALA A 33 2.65 3.66 -22.30
CA ALA A 33 1.46 4.46 -22.56
C ALA A 33 1.72 5.91 -22.13
N GLU A 34 2.72 6.52 -22.77
CA GLU A 34 3.22 7.85 -22.39
C GLU A 34 2.45 8.97 -23.09
N GLY A 35 2.28 10.08 -22.39
CA GLY A 35 1.74 11.32 -22.98
C GLY A 35 2.70 11.93 -23.99
N GLY A 36 2.18 12.81 -24.85
CA GLY A 36 2.93 13.49 -25.86
C GLY A 36 4.07 14.36 -25.28
N LYS A 37 5.13 14.54 -26.05
CA LYS A 37 6.33 15.26 -25.60
C LYS A 37 6.06 16.73 -25.25
N ILE A 38 5.11 17.36 -25.96
CA ILE A 38 4.78 18.78 -25.83
C ILE A 38 3.56 18.95 -24.92
N GLN A 39 2.55 18.09 -25.05
CA GLN A 39 1.33 18.15 -24.26
C GLN A 39 0.63 16.78 -24.23
N GLY A 40 0.14 16.38 -23.06
CA GLY A 40 -0.67 15.19 -22.86
C GLY A 40 -0.43 14.55 -21.49
N ASN A 41 -1.42 13.82 -21.02
CA ASN A 41 -1.30 12.98 -19.83
C ASN A 41 -0.75 11.59 -20.19
N GLY A 42 -0.21 10.86 -19.21
CA GLY A 42 0.06 9.43 -19.36
C GLY A 42 -1.25 8.65 -19.52
N GLY A 43 -1.18 7.48 -20.16
CA GLY A 43 -2.30 6.59 -20.38
C GLY A 43 -2.40 5.45 -19.35
N GLY A 44 -3.18 4.42 -19.67
CA GLY A 44 -3.41 3.25 -18.83
C GLY A 44 -2.62 2.02 -19.30
N ILE A 45 -2.15 1.22 -18.36
CA ILE A 45 -1.64 -0.14 -18.62
C ILE A 45 -2.30 -1.05 -17.60
N GLU A 46 -2.85 -2.18 -18.05
CA GLU A 46 -3.39 -3.23 -17.22
C GLU A 46 -2.69 -4.55 -17.51
N THR A 47 -2.32 -5.27 -16.47
CA THR A 47 -1.83 -6.65 -16.54
C THR A 47 -2.58 -7.47 -15.52
N SER A 48 -3.39 -8.43 -15.98
CA SER A 48 -4.32 -9.19 -15.14
C SER A 48 -4.32 -10.66 -15.52
N GLY A 49 -4.69 -11.54 -14.60
CA GLY A 49 -4.81 -12.97 -14.86
C GLY A 49 -4.91 -13.79 -13.58
N TYR A 50 -5.45 -15.00 -13.67
CA TYR A 50 -5.48 -15.94 -12.55
C TYR A 50 -4.07 -16.19 -12.01
N SER A 51 -3.12 -16.47 -12.89
CA SER A 51 -1.68 -16.48 -12.61
C SER A 51 -1.01 -15.40 -13.45
N LEU A 52 -0.22 -14.52 -12.82
CA LEU A 52 0.40 -13.38 -13.48
C LEU A 52 1.92 -13.42 -13.30
N ASP A 53 2.64 -13.48 -14.41
CA ASP A 53 4.11 -13.43 -14.49
C ASP A 53 4.51 -12.13 -15.21
N ILE A 54 4.97 -11.17 -14.44
CA ILE A 54 5.42 -9.85 -14.91
C ILE A 54 6.89 -9.57 -14.51
N ASP A 55 7.66 -10.62 -14.25
CA ASP A 55 9.07 -10.47 -13.87
C ASP A 55 9.87 -9.74 -14.95
N ASN A 56 10.69 -8.77 -14.52
CA ASN A 56 11.50 -7.91 -15.38
C ASN A 56 10.72 -7.07 -16.42
N ILE A 57 9.42 -6.88 -16.24
CA ILE A 57 8.64 -5.92 -17.05
C ILE A 57 9.11 -4.48 -16.78
N LYS A 58 9.09 -3.66 -17.79
CA LYS A 58 9.32 -2.21 -17.68
C LYS A 58 8.05 -1.47 -18.05
N ILE A 59 7.55 -0.68 -17.14
CA ILE A 59 6.32 0.09 -17.31
C ILE A 59 6.64 1.58 -17.38
N SER A 60 5.99 2.29 -18.30
CA SER A 60 6.02 3.74 -18.31
C SER A 60 4.69 4.30 -18.81
N THR A 61 4.06 5.08 -17.96
CA THR A 61 2.88 5.91 -18.29
C THR A 61 3.19 7.39 -18.09
N LYS A 62 4.46 7.76 -18.28
CA LYS A 62 4.99 9.09 -17.99
C LYS A 62 4.33 10.17 -18.85
N SER A 63 4.12 11.34 -18.26
CA SER A 63 3.85 12.60 -18.95
C SER A 63 4.96 13.60 -18.71
N ASN A 64 5.29 14.42 -19.71
CA ASN A 64 6.26 15.51 -19.57
C ASN A 64 5.61 16.81 -19.05
N THR A 65 4.32 17.00 -19.30
CA THR A 65 3.62 18.27 -19.06
C THR A 65 2.28 18.10 -18.33
N GLY A 66 1.73 16.88 -18.31
CA GLY A 66 0.48 16.53 -17.65
C GLY A 66 0.69 15.60 -16.43
N LYS A 67 -0.34 14.89 -16.06
CA LYS A 67 -0.28 13.85 -15.02
C LYS A 67 0.27 12.55 -15.60
N ASN A 68 1.08 11.83 -14.84
CA ASN A 68 1.43 10.46 -15.18
C ASN A 68 0.17 9.59 -15.18
N GLY A 69 0.19 8.56 -16.02
CA GLY A 69 -0.90 7.60 -16.08
C GLY A 69 -0.82 6.54 -14.98
N GLN A 70 -1.47 5.42 -15.21
CA GLN A 70 -1.64 4.34 -14.23
C GLN A 70 -1.18 3.00 -14.79
N TRP A 71 -0.63 2.15 -13.92
CA TRP A 71 -0.49 0.73 -14.13
C TRP A 71 -1.36 -0.02 -13.12
N LEU A 72 -2.30 -0.83 -13.63
CA LEU A 72 -3.16 -1.73 -12.86
C LEU A 72 -2.63 -3.15 -12.94
N ILE A 73 -2.50 -3.80 -11.81
CA ILE A 73 -2.13 -5.21 -11.64
C ILE A 73 -3.28 -5.89 -10.90
N ASP A 74 -3.98 -6.81 -11.56
CA ASP A 74 -5.23 -7.39 -11.03
C ASP A 74 -5.23 -8.93 -11.15
N PRO A 75 -4.49 -9.67 -10.30
CA PRO A 75 -4.62 -11.12 -10.07
C PRO A 75 -5.58 -11.41 -8.90
N PHE A 76 -5.90 -12.69 -8.62
CA PHE A 76 -6.71 -13.05 -7.43
C PHE A 76 -5.96 -12.81 -6.12
N ASN A 77 -4.80 -13.45 -5.93
CA ASN A 77 -3.88 -13.11 -4.85
C ASN A 77 -2.57 -12.65 -5.45
N ILE A 78 -1.87 -11.72 -4.79
CA ILE A 78 -0.54 -11.30 -5.23
C ILE A 78 0.44 -11.24 -4.07
N THR A 79 1.66 -11.68 -4.33
CA THR A 79 2.81 -11.48 -3.45
C THR A 79 3.77 -10.47 -4.06
N ILE A 80 4.14 -9.46 -3.30
CA ILE A 80 5.17 -8.48 -3.64
C ILE A 80 6.43 -8.85 -2.84
N GLY A 81 7.49 -9.25 -3.54
CA GLY A 81 8.67 -9.79 -2.88
C GLY A 81 9.97 -9.61 -3.65
N SER A 82 11.08 -10.13 -3.11
CA SER A 82 12.38 -10.18 -3.77
C SER A 82 12.70 -11.62 -4.17
N GLY A 83 13.07 -11.84 -5.41
CA GLY A 83 13.44 -13.16 -5.92
C GLY A 83 13.09 -13.31 -7.38
N SER A 84 13.54 -14.42 -7.96
CA SER A 84 13.05 -14.84 -9.28
C SER A 84 11.60 -15.26 -9.12
N ASP A 85 10.80 -14.91 -10.10
CA ASP A 85 9.44 -15.41 -10.22
C ASP A 85 9.43 -16.94 -10.09
N LEU A 86 8.77 -17.46 -9.06
CA LEU A 86 8.67 -18.91 -8.80
C LEU A 86 7.86 -19.66 -9.88
N ASN A 87 7.22 -18.94 -10.79
CA ASN A 87 6.48 -19.47 -11.94
C ASN A 87 7.25 -19.39 -13.26
N SER A 88 8.54 -19.09 -13.25
CA SER A 88 9.37 -19.14 -14.46
C SER A 88 9.63 -20.60 -14.84
N GLY A 89 8.78 -21.15 -15.69
CA GLY A 89 8.73 -22.52 -16.15
C GLY A 89 10.05 -23.13 -16.55
N SER A 90 10.66 -23.88 -15.63
CA SER A 90 11.81 -24.73 -15.94
C SER A 90 11.76 -26.10 -15.27
N SER A 91 10.59 -26.63 -14.98
CA SER A 91 10.46 -28.05 -14.63
C SER A 91 9.13 -28.64 -15.07
N PRO A 92 9.11 -29.90 -15.58
CA PRO A 92 7.94 -30.46 -16.25
C PRO A 92 6.76 -30.84 -15.34
N ASN A 93 6.81 -30.53 -14.06
CA ASN A 93 5.77 -30.86 -13.08
C ASN A 93 5.34 -29.67 -12.24
N PHE A 94 5.52 -28.46 -12.71
CA PHE A 94 4.77 -27.34 -12.18
C PHE A 94 3.36 -27.34 -12.77
N ALA A 95 2.59 -28.34 -12.37
CA ALA A 95 1.18 -28.14 -12.24
C ALA A 95 1.03 -26.93 -11.36
N SER A 96 0.38 -25.91 -11.85
CA SER A 96 0.05 -24.72 -11.11
C SER A 96 -0.69 -25.11 -9.83
N ASP A 97 0.06 -25.34 -8.75
CA ASP A 97 -0.44 -25.06 -7.41
C ASP A 97 -0.54 -23.52 -7.28
N GLY A 98 -0.70 -22.86 -8.42
CA GLY A 98 -0.51 -21.48 -8.76
C GLY A 98 -1.53 -20.55 -8.24
N ASP A 99 -1.73 -20.55 -6.96
CA ASP A 99 -2.69 -19.70 -6.30
C ASP A 99 -2.17 -18.29 -6.02
N ASN A 100 -0.95 -17.89 -6.42
CA ASN A 100 -0.44 -16.57 -6.10
C ASN A 100 0.36 -15.99 -7.27
N ALA A 101 -0.07 -14.83 -7.77
CA ALA A 101 0.77 -14.01 -8.62
C ALA A 101 1.92 -13.43 -7.82
N PHE A 102 3.05 -13.19 -8.46
CA PHE A 102 4.23 -12.62 -7.84
C PHE A 102 4.73 -11.43 -8.65
N ILE A 103 4.97 -10.30 -7.98
CA ILE A 103 5.66 -9.15 -8.54
C ILE A 103 6.96 -8.91 -7.78
N ASN A 104 8.06 -8.79 -8.50
CA ASN A 104 9.32 -8.39 -7.90
C ASN A 104 9.22 -6.94 -7.40
N VAL A 105 9.61 -6.69 -6.16
CA VAL A 105 9.56 -5.36 -5.55
C VAL A 105 10.31 -4.31 -6.38
N SER A 106 11.44 -4.68 -7.01
CA SER A 106 12.18 -3.76 -7.87
C SER A 106 11.42 -3.37 -9.15
N THR A 107 10.56 -4.26 -9.66
CA THR A 107 9.67 -3.96 -10.79
C THR A 107 8.62 -2.93 -10.39
N LEU A 108 8.00 -3.13 -9.22
CA LEU A 108 7.02 -2.19 -8.66
C LEU A 108 7.65 -0.80 -8.41
N GLU A 109 8.81 -0.76 -7.77
CA GLU A 109 9.52 0.49 -7.47
C GLU A 109 9.98 1.22 -8.73
N THR A 110 10.42 0.48 -9.75
CA THR A 110 10.78 1.04 -11.07
C THR A 110 9.55 1.66 -11.74
N ALA A 111 8.41 0.97 -11.71
CA ALA A 111 7.16 1.50 -12.26
C ALA A 111 6.71 2.76 -11.55
N LEU A 112 6.81 2.79 -10.21
CA LEU A 112 6.49 3.96 -9.39
C LEU A 112 7.35 5.19 -9.73
N SER A 113 8.53 5.02 -10.31
CA SER A 113 9.36 6.16 -10.76
C SER A 113 8.74 6.96 -11.90
N SER A 114 7.81 6.38 -12.65
CA SER A 114 7.24 6.96 -13.88
C SER A 114 5.73 6.83 -14.03
N SER A 115 5.06 6.18 -13.07
CA SER A 115 3.63 5.87 -13.15
C SER A 115 3.02 5.83 -11.76
N ASN A 116 1.73 6.21 -11.63
CA ASN A 116 0.94 5.72 -10.51
C ASN A 116 0.75 4.22 -10.67
N VAL A 117 0.81 3.49 -9.59
CA VAL A 117 0.66 2.02 -9.61
C VAL A 117 -0.50 1.62 -8.72
N THR A 118 -1.41 0.83 -9.26
CA THR A 118 -2.44 0.14 -8.49
C THR A 118 -2.20 -1.36 -8.58
N VAL A 119 -2.12 -2.00 -7.44
CA VAL A 119 -2.16 -3.45 -7.29
C VAL A 119 -3.54 -3.77 -6.76
N GLN A 120 -4.34 -4.45 -7.56
CA GLN A 120 -5.71 -4.83 -7.21
C GLN A 120 -5.85 -6.34 -7.25
N THR A 121 -6.66 -6.91 -6.36
CA THR A 121 -6.97 -8.34 -6.36
C THR A 121 -8.47 -8.58 -6.42
N GLY A 122 -8.88 -9.66 -7.11
CA GLY A 122 -10.26 -10.13 -7.13
C GLY A 122 -10.45 -11.27 -6.13
N GLY A 123 -11.58 -11.31 -5.43
CA GLY A 123 -11.96 -12.45 -4.59
C GLY A 123 -12.65 -13.55 -5.40
N SER A 124 -12.42 -14.83 -5.04
CA SER A 124 -13.15 -15.97 -5.59
C SER A 124 -13.41 -17.02 -4.51
N SER A 125 -14.20 -18.06 -4.83
CA SER A 125 -14.44 -19.18 -3.92
C SER A 125 -13.20 -20.00 -3.57
N PHE A 126 -12.07 -19.78 -4.27
CA PHE A 126 -10.82 -20.54 -4.11
C PHE A 126 -9.66 -19.68 -3.56
N GLN A 127 -9.75 -18.36 -3.69
CA GLN A 127 -8.73 -17.41 -3.18
C GLN A 127 -9.42 -16.21 -2.54
N ASN A 128 -8.87 -15.75 -1.43
CA ASN A 128 -9.48 -14.66 -0.66
C ASN A 128 -9.33 -13.29 -1.34
N GLY A 129 -8.35 -13.11 -2.23
CA GLY A 129 -8.00 -11.83 -2.80
C GLY A 129 -7.03 -11.03 -1.92
N ASP A 130 -6.01 -11.70 -1.37
CA ASP A 130 -5.02 -11.09 -0.49
C ASP A 130 -3.87 -10.43 -1.28
N ILE A 131 -3.35 -9.32 -0.77
CA ILE A 131 -2.06 -8.75 -1.18
C ILE A 131 -1.05 -9.00 -0.06
N THR A 132 0.03 -9.73 -0.35
CA THR A 132 1.08 -10.03 0.62
C THR A 132 2.37 -9.29 0.28
N ILE A 133 2.90 -8.49 1.20
CA ILE A 133 4.18 -7.80 1.09
C ILE A 133 5.24 -8.63 1.83
N GLN A 134 6.13 -9.30 1.09
CA GLN A 134 7.22 -10.13 1.63
C GLN A 134 8.58 -9.44 1.63
N SER A 135 8.77 -8.43 0.80
CA SER A 135 10.00 -7.61 0.79
C SER A 135 9.65 -6.14 0.88
N SER A 136 10.50 -5.38 1.56
CA SER A 136 10.25 -3.96 1.80
C SER A 136 10.09 -3.18 0.51
N ILE A 137 9.04 -2.37 0.44
CA ILE A 137 8.78 -1.41 -0.64
C ILE A 137 9.33 -0.07 -0.21
N SER A 138 10.24 0.52 -0.99
CA SER A 138 10.82 1.84 -0.73
C SER A 138 10.71 2.73 -1.96
N SER A 139 10.09 3.90 -1.84
CA SER A 139 9.97 4.81 -2.97
C SER A 139 9.94 6.27 -2.55
N SER A 140 10.74 7.09 -3.24
CA SER A 140 10.76 8.56 -3.13
C SER A 140 10.00 9.25 -4.26
N SER A 141 9.22 8.52 -5.03
CA SER A 141 8.45 9.03 -6.17
C SER A 141 7.30 9.94 -5.74
N SER A 142 6.92 10.84 -6.65
CA SER A 142 5.68 11.64 -6.56
C SER A 142 4.44 10.91 -7.08
N ASN A 143 4.59 9.70 -7.61
CA ASN A 143 3.46 8.89 -8.07
C ASN A 143 2.85 8.11 -6.92
N ASP A 144 1.55 7.83 -7.01
CA ASP A 144 0.81 7.14 -5.98
C ASP A 144 0.97 5.61 -6.08
N LEU A 145 0.96 4.95 -4.93
CA LEU A 145 0.82 3.50 -4.80
C LEU A 145 -0.52 3.19 -4.14
N THR A 146 -1.36 2.43 -4.83
CA THR A 146 -2.60 1.89 -4.31
C THR A 146 -2.49 0.37 -4.19
N LEU A 147 -2.79 -0.16 -3.02
CA LEU A 147 -2.98 -1.59 -2.78
C LEU A 147 -4.46 -1.79 -2.45
N ASP A 148 -5.20 -2.37 -3.39
CA ASP A 148 -6.65 -2.59 -3.34
C ASP A 148 -6.92 -4.10 -3.31
N ALA A 149 -7.06 -4.66 -2.12
CA ALA A 149 -7.27 -6.08 -1.90
C ALA A 149 -8.75 -6.39 -1.72
N SER A 150 -9.24 -7.46 -2.34
CA SER A 150 -10.61 -7.94 -2.08
C SER A 150 -10.78 -8.52 -0.67
N ASN A 151 -9.69 -8.88 0.01
CA ASN A 151 -9.71 -9.34 1.40
C ASN A 151 -8.63 -8.59 2.20
N ASP A 152 -7.52 -9.23 2.52
CA ASP A 152 -6.51 -8.65 3.43
C ASP A 152 -5.30 -8.07 2.70
N ILE A 153 -4.69 -7.05 3.28
CA ILE A 153 -3.33 -6.61 2.96
C ILE A 153 -2.41 -7.07 4.08
N ILE A 154 -1.49 -7.99 3.78
CA ILE A 154 -0.62 -8.65 4.75
C ILE A 154 0.80 -8.13 4.59
N LEU A 155 1.31 -7.40 5.58
CA LEU A 155 2.66 -6.86 5.60
C LEU A 155 3.57 -7.75 6.46
N ASN A 156 4.48 -8.46 5.80
CA ASN A 156 5.60 -9.17 6.42
C ASN A 156 6.92 -8.38 6.28
N ALA A 157 6.86 -7.23 5.64
CA ALA A 157 7.98 -6.30 5.44
C ALA A 157 7.47 -4.86 5.41
N ASP A 158 8.38 -3.88 5.41
CA ASP A 158 8.05 -2.47 5.51
C ASP A 158 7.50 -1.88 4.20
N ILE A 159 6.65 -0.88 4.31
CA ILE A 159 6.34 0.05 3.22
C ILE A 159 6.86 1.44 3.62
N THR A 160 7.83 1.96 2.87
CA THR A 160 8.43 3.28 3.10
C THR A 160 8.20 4.19 1.90
N ARG A 161 7.48 5.29 2.10
CA ARG A 161 7.19 6.31 1.09
C ARG A 161 7.75 7.65 1.53
N THR A 162 8.86 8.10 0.94
CA THR A 162 9.53 9.37 1.29
C THR A 162 9.28 10.50 0.28
N GLY A 163 8.67 10.19 -0.87
CA GLY A 163 8.27 11.17 -1.88
C GLY A 163 6.93 11.83 -1.60
N SER A 164 6.45 12.66 -2.52
CA SER A 164 5.15 13.33 -2.43
C SER A 164 3.96 12.45 -2.88
N GLY A 165 4.22 11.30 -3.48
CA GLY A 165 3.17 10.36 -3.89
C GLY A 165 2.46 9.75 -2.69
N GLY A 166 1.16 9.52 -2.84
CA GLY A 166 0.30 8.92 -1.84
C GLY A 166 0.56 7.42 -1.65
N LEU A 167 0.16 6.92 -0.50
CA LEU A 167 -0.03 5.50 -0.23
C LEU A 167 -1.50 5.29 0.14
N ILE A 168 -2.18 4.45 -0.63
CA ILE A 168 -3.59 4.11 -0.44
C ILE A 168 -3.64 2.61 -0.18
N LEU A 169 -4.21 2.23 0.96
CA LEU A 169 -4.36 0.83 1.36
C LEU A 169 -5.84 0.56 1.57
N GLU A 170 -6.42 -0.25 0.70
CA GLU A 170 -7.85 -0.57 0.65
C GLU A 170 -8.06 -2.09 0.73
N PRO A 171 -8.00 -2.71 1.92
CA PRO A 171 -8.48 -4.07 2.08
C PRO A 171 -10.02 -4.08 2.00
N ASP A 172 -10.59 -5.09 1.35
CA ASP A 172 -12.03 -5.20 1.06
C ASP A 172 -12.57 -4.14 0.08
N GLY A 173 -11.68 -3.62 -0.80
CA GLY A 173 -12.00 -2.49 -1.70
C GLY A 173 -13.08 -2.78 -2.74
N ASN A 174 -13.24 -4.03 -3.16
CA ASN A 174 -14.21 -4.45 -4.20
C ASN A 174 -15.33 -5.34 -3.69
N ASP A 175 -15.34 -5.71 -2.42
CA ASP A 175 -16.37 -6.56 -1.83
C ASP A 175 -17.19 -5.78 -0.80
N VAL A 176 -18.50 -6.02 -0.78
CA VAL A 176 -19.44 -5.39 0.15
C VAL A 176 -19.48 -6.09 1.51
N SER A 177 -18.59 -7.04 1.77
CA SER A 177 -18.57 -7.84 3.01
C SER A 177 -18.01 -7.06 4.21
N GLY A 178 -17.16 -6.06 3.97
CA GLY A 178 -16.62 -5.17 5.00
C GLY A 178 -15.71 -5.85 6.02
N SER A 179 -15.04 -6.95 5.65
CA SER A 179 -14.24 -7.75 6.57
C SER A 179 -12.72 -7.70 6.35
N GLY A 180 -12.26 -7.05 5.29
CA GLY A 180 -10.83 -6.95 4.97
C GLY A 180 -10.02 -6.17 6.00
N THR A 181 -8.81 -6.60 6.26
CA THR A 181 -7.94 -6.04 7.30
C THR A 181 -6.52 -5.84 6.78
N ILE A 182 -5.88 -4.74 7.17
CA ILE A 182 -4.43 -4.57 7.01
C ILE A 182 -3.75 -5.26 8.20
N ARG A 183 -2.95 -6.30 7.93
CA ARG A 183 -2.25 -7.10 8.95
C ARG A 183 -0.76 -6.81 8.90
N LEU A 184 -0.19 -6.27 9.98
CA LEU A 184 1.25 -6.08 10.14
C LEU A 184 1.83 -7.21 10.97
N SER A 185 2.77 -7.94 10.41
CA SER A 185 3.54 -8.97 11.13
C SER A 185 4.60 -8.34 12.04
N ALA A 186 5.13 -9.10 12.98
CA ALA A 186 6.19 -8.65 13.87
C ALA A 186 7.38 -8.08 13.10
N GLY A 187 7.78 -6.85 13.41
CA GLY A 187 8.91 -6.16 12.77
C GLY A 187 8.58 -5.46 11.46
N SER A 188 7.34 -5.52 10.96
CA SER A 188 6.94 -4.74 9.78
C SER A 188 6.36 -3.37 10.16
N SER A 189 6.52 -2.39 9.27
CA SER A 189 6.04 -1.03 9.49
C SER A 189 5.51 -0.36 8.22
N ILE A 190 4.66 0.64 8.39
CA ILE A 190 4.25 1.57 7.33
C ILE A 190 4.82 2.95 7.67
N SER A 191 5.64 3.49 6.78
CA SER A 191 6.24 4.81 6.93
C SER A 191 5.92 5.67 5.71
N THR A 192 5.23 6.79 5.92
CA THR A 192 4.87 7.71 4.84
C THR A 192 5.28 9.14 5.17
N SER A 193 5.91 9.85 4.25
CA SER A 193 6.24 11.27 4.42
C SER A 193 5.10 12.21 4.05
N ASN A 194 4.09 11.74 3.34
CA ASN A 194 2.94 12.52 2.85
C ASN A 194 1.62 11.76 2.99
N ASN A 195 0.54 12.40 2.56
CA ASN A 195 -0.84 11.97 2.73
C ASN A 195 -1.07 10.48 2.43
N ALA A 196 -1.26 9.70 3.48
CA ALA A 196 -1.83 8.37 3.37
C ALA A 196 -3.28 8.43 3.87
N ASN A 197 -4.20 7.85 3.10
CA ASN A 197 -5.57 7.63 3.53
C ASN A 197 -5.75 6.13 3.76
N VAL A 198 -6.04 5.78 5.00
CA VAL A 198 -6.38 4.41 5.38
C VAL A 198 -7.76 4.46 6.02
N SER A 199 -8.75 3.94 5.33
CA SER A 199 -10.15 3.94 5.78
C SER A 199 -10.52 2.68 6.55
N ASN A 200 -9.80 1.58 6.31
CA ASN A 200 -10.13 0.27 6.84
C ASN A 200 -9.33 -0.08 8.11
N ASN A 201 -9.73 -1.18 8.75
CA ASN A 201 -9.14 -1.59 10.01
C ASN A 201 -7.68 -2.06 9.82
N ILE A 202 -6.85 -1.75 10.82
CA ILE A 202 -5.45 -2.19 10.88
C ILE A 202 -5.27 -3.11 12.08
N GLN A 203 -4.69 -4.28 11.86
CA GLN A 203 -4.33 -5.21 12.92
C GLN A 203 -2.82 -5.31 13.08
N LEU A 204 -2.31 -4.92 14.24
CA LEU A 204 -0.89 -4.98 14.59
C LEU A 204 -0.60 -6.32 15.29
N ASN A 205 0.10 -7.23 14.63
CA ASN A 205 0.42 -8.54 15.17
C ASN A 205 1.81 -8.54 15.84
N GLY A 206 1.88 -9.02 17.07
CA GLY A 206 3.12 -9.10 17.84
C GLY A 206 3.75 -7.71 18.02
N SER A 207 5.01 -7.53 17.63
CA SER A 207 5.74 -6.24 17.67
C SER A 207 5.62 -5.43 16.38
N GLY A 208 4.59 -5.66 15.56
CA GLY A 208 4.30 -4.81 14.40
C GLY A 208 4.08 -3.36 14.82
N ASN A 209 4.58 -2.41 14.03
CA ASN A 209 4.49 -1.00 14.34
C ASN A 209 3.84 -0.23 13.22
N ILE A 210 3.08 0.81 13.55
CA ILE A 210 2.71 1.85 12.60
C ILE A 210 3.59 3.07 12.85
N ASP A 211 4.37 3.45 11.84
CA ASP A 211 5.18 4.66 11.86
C ASP A 211 4.54 5.75 11.01
N PHE A 212 4.08 6.80 11.66
CA PHE A 212 3.57 7.98 10.98
C PHE A 212 4.70 8.98 10.76
N SER A 213 5.24 8.99 9.54
CA SER A 213 6.34 9.86 9.13
C SER A 213 5.91 10.99 8.18
N SER A 214 4.63 11.35 8.14
CA SER A 214 4.14 12.46 7.31
C SER A 214 4.89 13.77 7.65
N GLY A 215 5.56 14.35 6.68
CA GLY A 215 6.44 15.50 6.84
C GLY A 215 5.72 16.72 7.41
N THR A 216 5.06 17.53 6.57
CA THR A 216 4.32 18.73 7.00
C THR A 216 2.80 18.61 6.78
N GLY A 217 2.34 17.51 6.21
CA GLY A 217 0.93 17.29 5.85
C GLY A 217 0.08 16.74 6.99
N THR A 218 -1.17 16.44 6.66
CA THR A 218 -2.10 15.77 7.56
C THR A 218 -2.49 14.42 6.96
N THR A 219 -2.34 13.36 7.76
CA THR A 219 -2.79 12.01 7.42
C THR A 219 -4.00 11.67 8.28
N THR A 220 -5.02 11.06 7.70
CA THR A 220 -6.24 10.69 8.42
C THR A 220 -6.47 9.19 8.34
N TYR A 221 -6.65 8.59 9.51
CA TYR A 221 -7.03 7.20 9.69
C TYR A 221 -8.44 7.12 10.24
N SER A 222 -9.34 6.49 9.49
CA SER A 222 -10.76 6.37 9.86
C SER A 222 -11.11 4.95 10.32
N GLY A 223 -10.30 3.94 10.02
CA GLY A 223 -10.46 2.57 10.51
C GLY A 223 -9.96 2.38 11.94
N VAL A 224 -10.31 1.24 12.52
CA VAL A 224 -9.85 0.84 13.86
C VAL A 224 -8.45 0.26 13.79
N ILE A 225 -7.54 0.74 14.62
CA ILE A 225 -6.23 0.12 14.86
C ILE A 225 -6.39 -0.83 16.06
N SER A 226 -6.03 -2.10 15.88
CA SER A 226 -6.17 -3.18 16.87
C SER A 226 -4.91 -4.02 16.99
N GLY A 227 -4.87 -4.98 17.93
CA GLY A 227 -3.75 -5.89 18.12
C GLY A 227 -2.78 -5.46 19.22
N SER A 228 -1.55 -6.01 19.25
CA SER A 228 -0.56 -5.80 20.31
C SER A 228 0.65 -4.94 19.92
N GLY A 229 0.71 -4.48 18.68
CA GLY A 229 1.82 -3.63 18.20
C GLY A 229 1.70 -2.17 18.63
N ASN A 230 2.70 -1.37 18.29
CA ASN A 230 2.86 0.01 18.73
C ASN A 230 2.51 1.01 17.64
N LEU A 231 2.18 2.23 18.06
CA LEU A 231 1.98 3.38 17.19
C LEU A 231 3.06 4.42 17.47
N ARG A 232 3.78 4.86 16.43
CA ARG A 232 4.79 5.92 16.56
C ARG A 232 4.50 7.08 15.63
N LYS A 233 4.49 8.28 16.16
CA LYS A 233 4.41 9.55 15.41
C LYS A 233 5.79 10.20 15.37
N ILE A 234 6.49 10.09 14.25
CA ILE A 234 7.94 10.41 14.16
C ILE A 234 8.27 11.68 13.37
N ALA A 235 7.37 12.24 12.57
CA ALA A 235 7.64 13.42 11.75
C ALA A 235 6.75 14.62 12.13
N SER A 236 7.03 15.83 11.59
CA SER A 236 6.44 17.10 12.03
C SER A 236 4.96 17.31 11.67
N GLY A 237 4.39 16.53 10.75
CA GLY A 237 2.98 16.66 10.31
C GLY A 237 1.96 16.24 11.37
N THR A 238 0.70 16.27 10.98
CA THR A 238 -0.43 15.88 11.83
C THR A 238 -0.99 14.52 11.41
N VAL A 239 -1.29 13.68 12.40
CA VAL A 239 -2.07 12.46 12.20
C VAL A 239 -3.39 12.57 12.95
N ASN A 240 -4.48 12.32 12.25
CA ASN A 240 -5.82 12.23 12.85
C ASN A 240 -6.23 10.76 12.96
N LEU A 241 -6.56 10.30 14.16
CA LEU A 241 -7.17 8.99 14.41
C LEU A 241 -8.65 9.20 14.71
N ASN A 242 -9.51 8.76 13.80
CA ASN A 242 -10.96 9.04 13.89
C ASN A 242 -11.74 7.92 14.60
N ALA A 243 -11.21 6.71 14.64
CA ALA A 243 -11.88 5.56 15.23
C ALA A 243 -11.57 5.37 16.72
N SER A 244 -12.36 4.49 17.35
CA SER A 244 -12.06 3.96 18.68
C SER A 244 -11.07 2.81 18.55
N ASN A 245 -9.78 3.09 18.79
CA ASN A 245 -8.69 2.14 18.60
C ASN A 245 -8.58 1.21 19.82
N THR A 246 -8.21 -0.05 19.55
CA THR A 246 -8.16 -1.12 20.58
C THR A 246 -6.80 -1.81 20.68
N TYR A 247 -5.76 -1.29 20.00
CA TYR A 247 -4.42 -1.83 20.13
C TYR A 247 -3.89 -1.65 21.57
N THR A 248 -3.09 -2.60 22.04
CA THR A 248 -2.63 -2.64 23.44
C THR A 248 -1.16 -2.28 23.60
N GLY A 249 -0.45 -2.02 22.52
CA GLY A 249 0.93 -1.51 22.56
C GLY A 249 1.00 -0.01 22.87
N ASP A 250 2.21 0.51 22.91
CA ASP A 250 2.49 1.88 23.28
C ASP A 250 2.23 2.85 22.14
N THR A 251 1.95 4.10 22.49
CA THR A 251 1.85 5.23 21.57
C THR A 251 2.99 6.19 21.84
N ASP A 252 3.95 6.32 20.93
CA ASP A 252 5.13 7.19 21.05
C ASP A 252 5.02 8.37 20.07
N ILE A 253 4.90 9.57 20.59
CA ILE A 253 4.77 10.82 19.82
C ILE A 253 6.07 11.59 19.90
N GLN A 254 7.03 11.28 19.04
CA GLN A 254 8.36 11.88 19.02
C GLN A 254 8.35 13.29 18.45
N ASN A 255 7.56 13.53 17.38
CA ASN A 255 7.49 14.82 16.70
C ASN A 255 6.14 15.03 16.01
N GLY A 256 5.71 16.30 15.89
CA GLY A 256 4.47 16.69 15.24
C GLY A 256 3.24 16.41 16.10
N THR A 257 2.07 16.34 15.48
CA THR A 257 0.79 16.22 16.20
C THR A 257 0.12 14.87 15.96
N LEU A 258 -0.19 14.17 17.03
CA LEU A 258 -1.18 13.09 17.03
C LEU A 258 -2.51 13.66 17.57
N ARG A 259 -3.53 13.74 16.71
CA ARG A 259 -4.88 14.14 17.10
C ARG A 259 -5.78 12.92 17.17
N VAL A 260 -6.34 12.66 18.32
CA VAL A 260 -7.28 11.55 18.55
C VAL A 260 -8.69 12.11 18.60
N ASN A 261 -9.45 11.88 17.53
CA ASN A 261 -10.85 12.26 17.41
C ASN A 261 -11.78 11.17 17.96
N GLY A 262 -11.37 9.90 17.85
CA GLY A 262 -12.00 8.75 18.51
C GLY A 262 -11.43 8.50 19.91
N SER A 263 -10.85 7.31 20.12
CA SER A 263 -10.16 6.98 21.36
C SER A 263 -8.91 6.13 21.10
N LEU A 264 -7.99 6.11 22.04
CA LEU A 264 -6.97 5.06 22.18
C LEU A 264 -7.51 3.97 23.11
N SER A 265 -6.81 2.84 23.18
CA SER A 265 -7.10 1.76 24.13
C SER A 265 -6.80 2.21 25.57
N ASP A 266 -7.61 1.78 26.53
CA ASP A 266 -7.38 1.99 27.96
C ASP A 266 -6.05 1.37 28.44
N ASN A 267 -5.46 0.45 27.67
CA ASN A 267 -4.20 -0.23 27.97
C ASN A 267 -2.98 0.40 27.27
N SER A 268 -3.15 1.38 26.40
CA SER A 268 -2.05 2.03 25.70
C SER A 268 -1.36 3.05 26.59
N GLU A 269 -0.04 2.94 26.74
CA GLU A 269 0.79 3.99 27.32
C GLU A 269 1.10 5.04 26.25
N VAL A 270 0.99 6.31 26.60
CA VAL A 270 1.28 7.43 25.69
C VAL A 270 2.50 8.17 26.16
N ASN A 271 3.56 8.19 25.33
CA ASN A 271 4.76 8.96 25.56
C ASN A 271 4.80 10.14 24.56
N VAL A 272 4.93 11.38 25.06
CA VAL A 272 4.99 12.58 24.24
C VAL A 272 6.39 13.21 24.37
N GLY A 273 7.22 13.02 23.34
CA GLY A 273 8.55 13.63 23.27
C GLY A 273 8.48 15.16 23.16
N SER A 274 9.59 15.82 23.44
CA SER A 274 9.69 17.30 23.54
C SER A 274 9.20 18.07 22.30
N SER A 275 9.22 17.44 21.13
CA SER A 275 8.69 17.99 19.86
C SER A 275 7.33 17.42 19.47
N GLY A 276 6.76 16.56 20.31
CA GLY A 276 5.46 15.92 20.11
C GLY A 276 4.31 16.72 20.68
N ILE A 277 3.16 16.58 20.08
CA ILE A 277 1.90 17.17 20.54
C ILE A 277 0.82 16.08 20.51
N TYR A 278 0.23 15.82 21.66
CA TYR A 278 -0.91 14.93 21.82
C TYR A 278 -2.19 15.75 21.95
N ARG A 279 -3.13 15.63 20.99
CA ARG A 279 -4.40 16.34 21.00
C ARG A 279 -5.57 15.38 21.11
N VAL A 280 -6.38 15.58 22.11
CA VAL A 280 -7.58 14.80 22.42
C VAL A 280 -8.82 15.63 22.12
N GLN A 281 -9.69 15.13 21.22
CA GLN A 281 -10.97 15.80 20.90
C GLN A 281 -12.12 15.27 21.75
N ASN A 282 -12.13 13.96 21.99
CA ASN A 282 -13.13 13.30 22.82
C ASN A 282 -12.44 12.66 24.01
N SER A 283 -13.00 12.83 25.21
CA SER A 283 -12.42 12.21 26.42
C SER A 283 -12.41 10.70 26.30
N HIS A 284 -11.25 10.11 26.57
CA HIS A 284 -11.02 8.67 26.65
C HIS A 284 -9.98 8.36 27.72
N ARG A 285 -9.83 7.10 28.05
CA ARG A 285 -8.83 6.64 29.02
C ARG A 285 -7.61 6.11 28.27
N ILE A 286 -6.47 6.20 28.91
CA ILE A 286 -5.19 5.56 28.53
C ILE A 286 -4.54 5.00 29.79
N ALA A 287 -3.59 4.07 29.67
CA ALA A 287 -2.91 3.48 30.81
C ALA A 287 -2.05 4.50 31.56
N SER A 288 -1.23 5.23 30.81
CA SER A 288 -0.38 6.30 31.35
C SER A 288 -0.08 7.37 30.32
N LEU A 289 0.31 8.55 30.80
CA LEU A 289 0.79 9.65 29.96
C LEU A 289 2.13 10.11 30.52
N THR A 290 3.17 10.09 29.70
CA THR A 290 4.54 10.45 30.06
C THR A 290 5.18 11.37 29.00
N GLY A 291 6.35 11.94 29.31
CA GLY A 291 7.13 12.73 28.39
C GLY A 291 7.09 14.23 28.64
N ASP A 292 7.88 14.97 27.85
CA ASP A 292 8.13 16.42 28.01
C ASP A 292 7.41 17.27 26.93
N GLY A 293 6.58 16.66 26.10
CA GLY A 293 5.86 17.32 25.02
C GLY A 293 4.58 18.04 25.47
N SER A 294 3.77 18.46 24.50
CA SER A 294 2.53 19.18 24.75
C SER A 294 1.29 18.25 24.67
N VAL A 295 0.30 18.52 25.50
CA VAL A 295 -1.00 17.84 25.53
C VAL A 295 -2.15 18.82 25.35
#